data_76473ffe0d6a3960c1600731fe662af6
#
_entry.id   76473ffe0d6a3960c1600731fe662af6
#
_cell.length_a   1.000
_cell.length_b   1.000
_cell.length_c   1.000
_cell.angle_alpha   90.00
_cell.angle_beta   90.00
_cell.angle_gamma   90.00
#
_symmetry.space_group_name_H-M   'P 1'
#
loop_
_entity.id
_entity.type
_entity.pdbx_description
1 polymer ?
#
loop_
_entity_poly.entity_id
_entity_poly.type
_entity_poly.pdbx_seq_one_letter_code
_entity_poly.pdbx_strand_id
1 'polypeptide(L)'
;MRNIVTSLVLAGCLLAATGTFGQGEGTTFDSKYNAVLSKLQSMGYGYYSAKEWEDIDRAVQELVTDAAQRDDGDAFVKAVVIKAMVLSDMRRQHADAVNELVAARKKVAKMAGVDASKLFVKQAEVLAEAGDSAGVQNVIAEYKASKYYNPKPYAWSGMTQPGDPLLVARPNATTGDSLPLTIMEHAVIRAKSAPGVIFPDATLTDINGRSFTLSSLRGKVVLVDFFARGWKVWEENLPQVQDLWTRYHPQGFEVVSICLEPNAVGLESAGLPWSVVAGAPSITRPLGIFGQTTSYLLDQNGVIIARDLRGQDLAFAVRHALSK
;
A
#
# COMPACT_ATOMS: atom_id res chain seq x y z
N MET A 1 12.42 3.76 -2.30
CA MET A 1 12.09 3.88 -0.86
C MET A 1 10.60 4.19 -0.77
N ARG A 2 9.88 3.54 0.09
CA ARG A 2 8.46 3.32 -0.13
C ARG A 2 7.59 3.64 1.08
N ASN A 3 6.32 3.89 0.81
CA ASN A 3 5.23 4.18 1.73
C ASN A 3 5.13 3.20 2.91
N ILE A 4 5.78 3.52 4.00
CA ILE A 4 5.57 2.86 5.29
C ILE A 4 4.14 3.11 5.77
N VAL A 5 3.56 4.27 5.45
CA VAL A 5 2.25 4.67 5.97
C VAL A 5 1.11 3.84 5.40
N THR A 6 1.13 3.49 4.10
CA THR A 6 0.04 2.70 3.50
C THR A 6 0.11 1.24 3.96
N SER A 7 1.30 0.65 4.04
CA SER A 7 1.49 -0.70 4.57
C SER A 7 1.26 -0.76 6.09
N LEU A 8 1.61 0.29 6.83
CA LEU A 8 1.35 0.39 8.27
C LEU A 8 -0.12 0.63 8.60
N VAL A 9 -0.86 1.38 7.78
CA VAL A 9 -2.32 1.54 7.97
C VAL A 9 -3.04 0.22 7.70
N LEU A 10 -2.69 -0.52 6.66
CA LEU A 10 -3.25 -1.85 6.41
C LEU A 10 -2.78 -2.88 7.46
N ALA A 11 -1.51 -2.87 7.84
CA ALA A 11 -1.00 -3.69 8.95
C ALA A 11 -1.61 -3.26 10.30
N GLY A 12 -1.80 -1.96 10.53
CA GLY A 12 -2.46 -1.41 11.73
C GLY A 12 -3.93 -1.84 11.82
N CYS A 13 -4.68 -1.82 10.74
CA CYS A 13 -6.07 -2.33 10.72
C CYS A 13 -6.15 -3.85 10.96
N LEU A 14 -5.19 -4.62 10.44
CA LEU A 14 -5.09 -6.07 10.73
C LEU A 14 -4.61 -6.35 12.17
N LEU A 15 -3.81 -5.46 12.75
CA LEU A 15 -3.21 -5.62 14.08
C LEU A 15 -4.08 -5.05 15.21
N ALA A 16 -4.93 -4.05 14.94
CA ALA A 16 -5.82 -3.43 15.93
C ALA A 16 -7.06 -4.26 16.29
N ALA A 17 -7.38 -5.30 15.53
CA ALA A 17 -8.61 -6.08 15.72
C ALA A 17 -8.56 -7.11 16.86
N THR A 18 -7.45 -7.25 17.60
CA THR A 18 -7.39 -8.20 18.73
C THR A 18 -6.51 -7.67 19.86
N GLY A 19 -7.09 -7.13 20.90
CA GLY A 19 -6.36 -6.96 22.16
C GLY A 19 -6.96 -5.97 23.13
N THR A 20 -7.60 -6.49 24.15
CA THR A 20 -7.87 -5.80 25.43
C THR A 20 -6.55 -5.46 26.11
N PHE A 21 -6.36 -4.18 26.48
CA PHE A 21 -5.22 -3.71 27.25
C PHE A 21 -5.26 -4.28 28.67
N GLY A 22 -4.29 -5.13 28.99
CA GLY A 22 -3.95 -5.50 30.36
C GLY A 22 -2.66 -4.79 30.77
N GLN A 23 -2.69 -4.00 31.84
CA GLN A 23 -1.51 -3.37 32.43
C GLN A 23 -0.68 -4.43 33.18
N GLY A 24 0.58 -4.56 32.84
CA GLY A 24 1.58 -5.35 33.56
C GLY A 24 2.97 -4.81 33.25
N GLU A 25 3.67 -4.30 34.27
CA GLU A 25 5.03 -3.80 34.20
C GLU A 25 6.03 -4.95 33.94
N GLY A 26 6.74 -4.85 32.84
CA GLY A 26 7.84 -5.71 32.39
C GLY A 26 8.01 -5.47 30.90
N THR A 27 9.23 -5.60 30.36
CA THR A 27 9.47 -5.52 28.92
C THR A 27 8.79 -6.66 28.19
N THR A 28 7.46 -6.57 28.08
CA THR A 28 6.62 -7.55 27.42
C THR A 28 6.89 -7.52 25.92
N PHE A 29 6.60 -8.61 25.22
CA PHE A 29 6.65 -8.65 23.76
C PHE A 29 5.90 -7.47 23.14
N ASP A 30 4.69 -7.16 23.62
CA ASP A 30 3.89 -6.05 23.09
C ASP A 30 4.55 -4.68 23.28
N SER A 31 5.27 -4.46 24.38
CA SER A 31 6.06 -3.23 24.58
C SER A 31 7.17 -3.09 23.54
N LYS A 32 7.96 -4.15 23.32
CA LYS A 32 9.00 -4.18 22.28
C LYS A 32 8.41 -4.01 20.87
N TYR A 33 7.32 -4.71 20.60
CA TYR A 33 6.59 -4.65 19.35
C TYR A 33 6.10 -3.22 19.04
N ASN A 34 5.47 -2.57 20.01
CA ASN A 34 4.99 -1.19 19.87
C ASN A 34 6.14 -0.19 19.71
N ALA A 35 7.27 -0.41 20.38
CA ALA A 35 8.46 0.42 20.21
C ALA A 35 9.02 0.33 18.77
N VAL A 36 9.09 -0.88 18.20
CA VAL A 36 9.50 -1.09 16.81
C VAL A 36 8.51 -0.43 15.85
N LEU A 37 7.20 -0.63 16.05
CA LEU A 37 6.17 0.01 15.23
C LEU A 37 6.27 1.53 15.27
N SER A 38 6.37 2.13 16.46
CA SER A 38 6.51 3.58 16.63
C SER A 38 7.76 4.11 15.93
N LYS A 39 8.87 3.38 16.02
CA LYS A 39 10.10 3.74 15.34
C LYS A 39 9.91 3.70 13.82
N LEU A 40 9.32 2.64 13.27
CA LEU A 40 9.02 2.51 11.85
C LEU A 40 8.06 3.60 11.35
N GLN A 41 7.05 3.96 12.15
CA GLN A 41 6.12 5.06 11.85
C GLN A 41 6.81 6.42 11.85
N SER A 42 7.71 6.67 12.81
CA SER A 42 8.45 7.92 12.91
C SER A 42 9.50 8.09 11.82
N MET A 43 9.93 7.02 11.18
CA MET A 43 10.90 7.07 10.08
C MET A 43 10.34 7.75 8.82
N GLY A 44 9.03 7.84 8.65
CA GLY A 44 8.41 8.64 7.59
C GLY A 44 9.08 8.49 6.21
N TYR A 45 9.12 9.58 5.48
CA TYR A 45 9.79 9.70 4.18
C TYR A 45 11.15 10.34 4.36
N GLY A 46 12.23 9.55 4.37
CA GLY A 46 13.57 10.09 4.56
C GLY A 46 14.69 9.13 4.18
N TYR A 47 15.87 9.69 4.05
CA TYR A 47 17.10 8.91 3.93
C TYR A 47 17.60 8.57 5.33
N TYR A 48 17.87 7.30 5.56
CA TYR A 48 18.37 6.79 6.82
C TYR A 48 19.82 6.37 6.66
N SER A 49 20.61 6.66 7.68
CA SER A 49 21.99 6.22 7.77
C SER A 49 22.08 4.69 7.88
N ALA A 50 23.22 4.14 7.53
CA ALA A 50 23.49 2.71 7.71
C ALA A 50 23.26 2.26 9.15
N LYS A 51 23.62 3.10 10.12
CA LYS A 51 23.43 2.84 11.55
C LYS A 51 21.94 2.74 11.94
N GLU A 52 21.09 3.63 11.44
CA GLU A 52 19.65 3.57 11.70
C GLU A 52 19.04 2.29 11.13
N TRP A 53 19.51 1.86 9.97
CA TRP A 53 19.09 0.58 9.38
C TRP A 53 19.56 -0.62 10.22
N GLU A 54 20.80 -0.63 10.69
CA GLU A 54 21.33 -1.68 11.57
C GLU A 54 20.54 -1.76 12.89
N ASP A 55 20.18 -0.62 13.47
CA ASP A 55 19.38 -0.56 14.70
C ASP A 55 17.98 -1.12 14.51
N ILE A 56 17.35 -0.88 13.33
CA ILE A 56 16.04 -1.46 13.01
C ILE A 56 16.15 -2.96 12.81
N ASP A 57 17.11 -3.41 12.01
CA ASP A 57 17.29 -4.84 11.77
C ASP A 57 17.53 -5.60 13.07
N ARG A 58 18.34 -5.03 13.96
CA ARG A 58 18.60 -5.61 15.28
C ARG A 58 17.31 -5.69 16.10
N ALA A 59 16.55 -4.60 16.19
CA ALA A 59 15.32 -4.55 16.96
C ALA A 59 14.27 -5.53 16.41
N VAL A 60 14.13 -5.64 15.09
CA VAL A 60 13.22 -6.58 14.43
C VAL A 60 13.68 -8.03 14.64
N GLN A 61 14.99 -8.29 14.53
CA GLN A 61 15.54 -9.64 14.76
C GLN A 61 15.39 -10.08 16.22
N GLU A 62 15.61 -9.17 17.18
CA GLU A 62 15.36 -9.42 18.60
C GLU A 62 13.89 -9.72 18.87
N LEU A 63 12.97 -9.01 18.22
CA LEU A 63 11.53 -9.26 18.33
C LEU A 63 11.14 -10.66 17.84
N VAL A 64 11.68 -11.09 16.68
CA VAL A 64 11.43 -12.44 16.13
C VAL A 64 12.01 -13.52 17.03
N THR A 65 13.20 -13.28 17.56
CA THR A 65 13.90 -14.24 18.46
C THR A 65 13.15 -14.38 19.78
N ASP A 66 12.75 -13.26 20.39
CA ASP A 66 11.98 -13.25 21.64
C ASP A 66 10.64 -14.00 21.49
N ALA A 67 9.90 -13.73 20.42
CA ALA A 67 8.65 -14.43 20.13
C ALA A 67 8.86 -15.93 19.89
N ALA A 68 9.94 -16.30 19.20
CA ALA A 68 10.26 -17.70 18.95
C ALA A 68 10.65 -18.48 20.22
N GLN A 69 11.26 -17.82 21.20
CA GLN A 69 11.69 -18.42 22.48
C GLN A 69 10.52 -18.57 23.47
N ARG A 70 9.49 -17.73 23.37
CA ARG A 70 8.31 -17.78 24.26
C ARG A 70 7.32 -18.89 23.92
N ASP A 71 7.48 -19.56 22.78
CA ASP A 71 6.50 -20.49 22.21
C ASP A 71 5.10 -19.83 22.01
N ASP A 72 5.10 -18.51 21.82
CA ASP A 72 3.91 -17.69 21.57
C ASP A 72 3.76 -17.52 20.05
N GLY A 73 2.85 -18.29 19.48
CA GLY A 73 2.65 -18.31 18.04
C GLY A 73 2.06 -17.01 17.49
N ASP A 74 1.21 -16.33 18.23
CA ASP A 74 0.62 -15.05 17.81
C ASP A 74 1.66 -13.94 17.84
N ALA A 75 2.50 -13.88 18.87
CA ALA A 75 3.64 -12.98 18.92
C ALA A 75 4.63 -13.27 17.77
N PHE A 76 4.89 -14.55 17.46
CA PHE A 76 5.74 -14.93 16.36
C PHE A 76 5.19 -14.47 15.00
N VAL A 77 3.88 -14.66 14.76
CA VAL A 77 3.22 -14.16 13.53
C VAL A 77 3.37 -12.63 13.42
N LYS A 78 3.09 -11.87 14.48
CA LYS A 78 3.27 -10.41 14.51
C LYS A 78 4.70 -9.99 14.17
N ALA A 79 5.69 -10.64 14.79
CA ALA A 79 7.10 -10.32 14.58
C ALA A 79 7.57 -10.59 13.15
N VAL A 80 7.18 -11.73 12.58
CA VAL A 80 7.53 -12.09 11.18
C VAL A 80 6.87 -11.16 10.18
N VAL A 81 5.62 -10.74 10.42
CA VAL A 81 4.94 -9.76 9.55
C VAL A 81 5.71 -8.43 9.52
N ILE A 82 6.19 -7.94 10.66
CA ILE A 82 7.04 -6.74 10.70
C ILE A 82 8.38 -6.98 9.96
N LYS A 83 9.02 -8.11 10.18
CA LYS A 83 10.28 -8.45 9.48
C LYS A 83 10.07 -8.45 7.96
N ALA A 84 9.03 -9.10 7.48
CA ALA A 84 8.69 -9.13 6.06
C ALA A 84 8.37 -7.73 5.50
N MET A 85 7.71 -6.88 6.28
CA MET A 85 7.45 -5.48 5.91
C MET A 85 8.77 -4.70 5.77
N VAL A 86 9.70 -4.82 6.71
CA VAL A 86 11.01 -4.15 6.61
C VAL A 86 11.78 -4.64 5.39
N LEU A 87 11.84 -5.95 5.18
CA LEU A 87 12.52 -6.54 4.01
C LEU A 87 11.89 -6.09 2.69
N SER A 88 10.57 -6.19 2.55
CA SER A 88 9.86 -5.88 1.30
C SER A 88 9.71 -4.38 1.08
N ASP A 89 9.09 -3.69 2.03
CA ASP A 89 8.60 -2.34 1.80
C ASP A 89 9.71 -1.30 1.93
N MET A 90 10.69 -1.57 2.79
CA MET A 90 11.78 -0.63 3.06
C MET A 90 13.06 -0.97 2.31
N ARG A 91 13.42 -2.25 2.23
CA ARG A 91 14.68 -2.69 1.61
C ARG A 91 14.52 -3.23 0.19
N ARG A 92 13.30 -3.45 -0.29
CA ARG A 92 13.01 -4.02 -1.62
C ARG A 92 13.54 -5.45 -1.79
N GLN A 93 13.75 -6.16 -0.72
CA GLN A 93 14.19 -7.54 -0.68
C GLN A 93 12.97 -8.48 -0.68
N HIS A 94 12.16 -8.42 -1.73
CA HIS A 94 10.88 -9.15 -1.80
C HIS A 94 11.07 -10.67 -1.70
N ALA A 95 12.10 -11.22 -2.34
CA ALA A 95 12.37 -12.66 -2.30
C ALA A 95 12.69 -13.13 -0.88
N ASP A 96 13.51 -12.38 -0.13
CA ASP A 96 13.85 -12.70 1.26
C ASP A 96 12.62 -12.61 2.15
N ALA A 97 11.78 -11.59 1.96
CA ALA A 97 10.52 -11.46 2.68
C ALA A 97 9.57 -12.64 2.42
N VAL A 98 9.45 -13.11 1.18
CA VAL A 98 8.64 -14.29 0.83
C VAL A 98 9.20 -15.54 1.51
N ASN A 99 10.52 -15.76 1.49
CA ASN A 99 11.17 -16.91 2.13
C ASN A 99 10.90 -16.93 3.64
N GLU A 100 11.03 -15.80 4.32
CA GLU A 100 10.71 -15.67 5.76
C GLU A 100 9.24 -16.03 6.05
N LEU A 101 8.31 -15.52 5.24
CA LEU A 101 6.87 -15.78 5.41
C LEU A 101 6.52 -17.26 5.16
N VAL A 102 7.11 -17.89 4.14
CA VAL A 102 6.93 -19.31 3.86
C VAL A 102 7.48 -20.17 5.00
N ALA A 103 8.66 -19.86 5.52
CA ALA A 103 9.26 -20.56 6.66
C ALA A 103 8.40 -20.43 7.93
N ALA A 104 7.90 -19.21 8.18
CA ALA A 104 7.02 -18.95 9.32
C ALA A 104 5.69 -19.72 9.22
N ARG A 105 5.07 -19.76 8.05
CA ARG A 105 3.84 -20.53 7.81
C ARG A 105 4.04 -22.03 8.12
N LYS A 106 5.16 -22.61 7.68
CA LYS A 106 5.51 -24.00 7.97
C LYS A 106 5.70 -24.25 9.48
N LYS A 107 6.28 -23.30 10.22
CA LYS A 107 6.45 -23.36 11.67
C LYS A 107 5.10 -23.28 12.38
N VAL A 108 4.30 -22.26 12.07
CA VAL A 108 3.00 -21.99 12.71
C VAL A 108 1.98 -23.10 12.41
N ALA A 109 2.08 -23.78 11.27
CA ALA A 109 1.19 -24.89 10.93
C ALA A 109 1.24 -26.04 11.95
N LYS A 110 2.37 -26.18 12.66
CA LYS A 110 2.59 -27.19 13.71
C LYS A 110 2.15 -26.72 15.10
N MET A 111 1.78 -25.46 15.26
CA MET A 111 1.35 -24.87 16.54
C MET A 111 -0.17 -24.96 16.67
N ALA A 112 -0.65 -25.34 17.86
CA ALA A 112 -2.09 -25.40 18.13
C ALA A 112 -2.65 -24.00 18.42
N GLY A 113 -3.85 -23.71 17.92
CA GLY A 113 -4.57 -22.48 18.26
C GLY A 113 -4.07 -21.20 17.58
N VAL A 114 -3.00 -21.24 16.80
CA VAL A 114 -2.39 -20.07 16.15
C VAL A 114 -3.02 -19.84 14.78
N ASP A 115 -3.42 -18.58 14.49
CA ASP A 115 -3.92 -18.17 13.19
C ASP A 115 -2.80 -17.60 12.30
N ALA A 116 -2.52 -18.29 11.20
CA ALA A 116 -1.53 -17.86 10.22
C ALA A 116 -2.08 -16.97 9.08
N SER A 117 -3.35 -16.60 9.09
CA SER A 117 -3.97 -15.81 8.01
C SER A 117 -3.17 -14.54 7.66
N LYS A 118 -2.61 -13.87 8.66
CA LYS A 118 -1.78 -12.66 8.48
C LYS A 118 -0.49 -12.93 7.69
N LEU A 119 0.09 -14.13 7.80
CA LEU A 119 1.28 -14.51 7.03
C LEU A 119 0.94 -14.71 5.54
N PHE A 120 -0.23 -15.29 5.23
CA PHE A 120 -0.70 -15.42 3.85
C PHE A 120 -0.98 -14.05 3.23
N VAL A 121 -1.68 -13.17 3.97
CA VAL A 121 -1.97 -11.80 3.53
C VAL A 121 -0.67 -11.06 3.24
N LYS A 122 0.28 -11.05 4.17
CA LYS A 122 1.56 -10.34 3.97
C LYS A 122 2.36 -10.91 2.82
N GLN A 123 2.35 -12.23 2.62
CA GLN A 123 3.01 -12.86 1.47
C GLN A 123 2.38 -12.42 0.14
N ALA A 124 1.05 -12.35 0.06
CA ALA A 124 0.36 -11.86 -1.11
C ALA A 124 0.69 -10.38 -1.40
N GLU A 125 0.75 -9.53 -0.37
CA GLU A 125 1.17 -8.14 -0.49
C GLU A 125 2.62 -8.01 -1.01
N VAL A 126 3.56 -8.78 -0.46
CA VAL A 126 4.97 -8.77 -0.90
C VAL A 126 5.10 -9.20 -2.35
N LEU A 127 4.40 -10.24 -2.77
CA LEU A 127 4.39 -10.70 -4.17
C LEU A 127 3.75 -9.67 -5.10
N ALA A 128 2.69 -8.99 -4.64
CA ALA A 128 2.08 -7.91 -5.39
C ALA A 128 3.03 -6.74 -5.61
N GLU A 129 3.87 -6.46 -4.63
CA GLU A 129 4.89 -5.43 -4.76
C GLU A 129 6.03 -5.83 -5.71
N ALA A 130 6.32 -7.12 -5.79
CA ALA A 130 7.26 -7.67 -6.77
C ALA A 130 6.65 -7.79 -8.18
N GLY A 131 5.34 -7.52 -8.36
CA GLY A 131 4.65 -7.69 -9.64
C GLY A 131 4.28 -9.14 -9.96
N ASP A 132 4.43 -10.06 -9.01
CA ASP A 132 4.15 -11.49 -9.20
C ASP A 132 2.67 -11.83 -8.96
N SER A 133 1.83 -11.51 -9.94
CA SER A 133 0.39 -11.80 -9.90
C SER A 133 0.09 -13.31 -9.82
N ALA A 134 0.91 -14.16 -10.46
CA ALA A 134 0.74 -15.62 -10.40
C ALA A 134 1.07 -16.15 -9.01
N GLY A 135 2.15 -15.66 -8.41
CA GLY A 135 2.50 -15.98 -7.01
C GLY A 135 1.40 -15.59 -6.04
N VAL A 136 0.77 -14.41 -6.21
CA VAL A 136 -0.39 -14.01 -5.38
C VAL A 136 -1.54 -14.99 -5.52
N GLN A 137 -1.88 -15.42 -6.76
CA GLN A 137 -2.96 -16.40 -6.97
C GLN A 137 -2.65 -17.75 -6.33
N ASN A 138 -1.40 -18.19 -6.37
CA ASN A 138 -0.97 -19.42 -5.68
C ASN A 138 -1.14 -19.30 -4.17
N VAL A 139 -0.77 -18.17 -3.56
CA VAL A 139 -0.98 -17.93 -2.13
C VAL A 139 -2.46 -17.95 -1.76
N ILE A 140 -3.34 -17.38 -2.60
CA ILE A 140 -4.79 -17.44 -2.41
C ILE A 140 -5.28 -18.89 -2.42
N ALA A 141 -4.83 -19.70 -3.38
CA ALA A 141 -5.20 -21.12 -3.46
C ALA A 141 -4.73 -21.89 -2.24
N GLU A 142 -3.49 -21.69 -1.79
CA GLU A 142 -2.95 -22.28 -0.58
C GLU A 142 -3.72 -21.85 0.69
N TYR A 143 -4.10 -20.58 0.78
CA TYR A 143 -4.93 -20.08 1.89
C TYR A 143 -6.29 -20.75 1.92
N LYS A 144 -6.99 -20.84 0.78
CA LYS A 144 -8.29 -21.50 0.66
C LYS A 144 -8.23 -22.99 1.02
N ALA A 145 -7.10 -23.66 0.78
CA ALA A 145 -6.88 -25.05 1.16
C ALA A 145 -6.41 -25.23 2.63
N SER A 146 -6.10 -24.16 3.32
CA SER A 146 -5.56 -24.20 4.69
C SER A 146 -6.65 -24.30 5.75
N LYS A 147 -6.28 -24.79 6.95
CA LYS A 147 -7.15 -24.76 8.14
C LYS A 147 -7.52 -23.36 8.63
N TYR A 148 -6.86 -22.32 8.12
CA TYR A 148 -7.06 -20.92 8.50
C TYR A 148 -8.12 -20.22 7.65
N TYR A 149 -8.54 -20.86 6.56
CA TYR A 149 -9.56 -20.28 5.70
C TYR A 149 -10.90 -20.19 6.43
N ASN A 150 -11.42 -18.98 6.50
CA ASN A 150 -12.75 -18.72 7.05
C ASN A 150 -13.65 -18.10 5.95
N PRO A 151 -14.63 -18.84 5.43
CA PRO A 151 -15.53 -18.35 4.40
C PRO A 151 -16.61 -17.38 4.91
N LYS A 152 -16.65 -17.08 6.23
CA LYS A 152 -17.65 -16.16 6.78
C LYS A 152 -17.49 -14.76 6.19
N PRO A 153 -18.59 -14.09 5.81
CA PRO A 153 -18.53 -12.71 5.31
C PRO A 153 -17.86 -11.80 6.34
N TYR A 154 -16.96 -10.96 5.86
CA TYR A 154 -16.44 -9.88 6.67
C TYR A 154 -17.50 -8.77 6.74
N ALA A 155 -18.16 -8.64 7.88
CA ALA A 155 -19.03 -7.51 8.15
C ALA A 155 -18.17 -6.28 8.45
N TRP A 156 -18.12 -5.32 7.55
CA TRP A 156 -17.56 -3.99 7.83
C TRP A 156 -18.39 -3.29 8.90
N SER A 157 -17.95 -3.37 10.14
CA SER A 157 -18.55 -2.56 11.20
C SER A 157 -17.88 -1.18 11.20
N GLY A 158 -18.55 -0.16 10.72
CA GLY A 158 -18.36 1.20 11.19
C GLY A 158 -17.69 2.22 10.28
N MET A 159 -17.29 1.93 9.04
CA MET A 159 -16.64 2.91 8.17
C MET A 159 -17.39 3.29 6.87
N THR A 160 -18.49 2.62 6.56
CA THR A 160 -19.29 2.94 5.38
C THR A 160 -20.76 2.90 5.73
N GLN A 161 -21.47 4.02 5.47
CA GLN A 161 -22.93 4.09 5.60
C GLN A 161 -23.60 3.46 4.37
N PRO A 162 -24.79 2.86 4.50
CA PRO A 162 -25.58 2.44 3.35
C PRO A 162 -25.78 3.64 2.40
N GLY A 163 -25.36 3.49 1.14
CA GLY A 163 -25.37 4.58 0.15
C GLY A 163 -24.04 5.27 -0.09
N ASP A 164 -22.97 4.89 0.62
CA ASP A 164 -21.63 5.39 0.37
C ASP A 164 -21.18 4.99 -1.05
N PRO A 165 -20.81 5.95 -1.93
CA PRO A 165 -20.32 5.66 -3.28
C PRO A 165 -19.13 4.70 -3.31
N LEU A 166 -18.34 4.64 -2.22
CA LEU A 166 -17.22 3.73 -2.07
C LEU A 166 -17.66 2.26 -1.92
N LEU A 167 -18.91 2.00 -1.45
CA LEU A 167 -19.48 0.66 -1.41
C LEU A 167 -19.90 0.17 -2.80
N VAL A 168 -20.36 1.07 -3.65
CA VAL A 168 -20.80 0.73 -5.03
C VAL A 168 -19.58 0.41 -5.93
N ALA A 169 -18.40 0.87 -5.57
CA ALA A 169 -17.16 0.65 -6.33
C ALA A 169 -16.51 -0.72 -6.09
N ARG A 170 -17.11 -1.62 -5.29
CA ARG A 170 -16.62 -3.00 -5.10
C ARG A 170 -17.43 -3.97 -5.95
N PRO A 171 -17.10 -4.15 -7.24
CA PRO A 171 -17.91 -4.94 -8.15
C PRO A 171 -17.93 -6.45 -7.83
N ASN A 172 -17.10 -6.93 -6.90
CA ASN A 172 -16.91 -8.35 -6.57
C ASN A 172 -16.92 -8.65 -5.07
N ALA A 173 -17.44 -7.78 -4.21
CA ALA A 173 -17.70 -8.15 -2.82
C ALA A 173 -18.87 -9.16 -2.83
N THR A 174 -18.54 -10.42 -3.08
CA THR A 174 -19.50 -11.50 -2.91
C THR A 174 -19.76 -11.69 -1.42
N THR A 175 -21.02 -11.86 -1.06
CA THR A 175 -21.42 -12.24 0.29
C THR A 175 -20.76 -13.58 0.63
N GLY A 176 -19.61 -13.56 1.27
CA GLY A 176 -18.88 -14.78 1.63
C GLY A 176 -17.36 -14.64 1.76
N ASP A 177 -16.79 -13.49 1.38
CA ASP A 177 -15.33 -13.33 1.41
C ASP A 177 -14.84 -12.89 2.79
N SER A 178 -13.86 -13.61 3.32
CA SER A 178 -13.16 -13.21 4.54
C SER A 178 -12.27 -11.99 4.27
N LEU A 179 -12.02 -11.16 5.27
CA LEU A 179 -11.10 -10.02 5.12
C LEU A 179 -9.71 -10.41 4.56
N PRO A 180 -9.06 -11.49 5.04
CA PRO A 180 -7.80 -11.95 4.47
C PRO A 180 -7.90 -12.24 2.97
N LEU A 181 -8.95 -12.93 2.53
CA LEU A 181 -9.16 -13.23 1.11
C LEU A 181 -9.34 -11.97 0.28
N THR A 182 -10.19 -11.05 0.74
CA THR A 182 -10.43 -9.76 0.05
C THR A 182 -9.14 -8.97 -0.14
N ILE A 183 -8.27 -8.90 0.87
CA ILE A 183 -6.97 -8.21 0.77
C ILE A 183 -6.08 -8.90 -0.26
N MET A 184 -6.01 -10.22 -0.25
CA MET A 184 -5.19 -10.99 -1.20
C MET A 184 -5.71 -10.86 -2.64
N GLU A 185 -7.03 -10.83 -2.86
CA GLU A 185 -7.62 -10.60 -4.18
C GLU A 185 -7.30 -9.19 -4.71
N HIS A 186 -7.30 -8.17 -3.84
CA HIS A 186 -6.79 -6.85 -4.19
C HIS A 186 -5.30 -6.87 -4.53
N ALA A 187 -4.52 -7.70 -3.87
CA ALA A 187 -3.10 -7.86 -4.18
C ALA A 187 -2.86 -8.40 -5.60
N VAL A 188 -3.75 -9.24 -6.15
CA VAL A 188 -3.69 -9.67 -7.57
C VAL A 188 -3.76 -8.48 -8.52
N ILE A 189 -4.69 -7.56 -8.26
CA ILE A 189 -4.85 -6.34 -9.08
C ILE A 189 -3.65 -5.42 -8.89
N ARG A 190 -3.19 -5.27 -7.67
CA ARG A 190 -2.03 -4.43 -7.31
C ARG A 190 -0.73 -4.94 -7.96
N ALA A 191 -0.57 -6.24 -8.11
CA ALA A 191 0.57 -6.82 -8.83
C ALA A 191 0.66 -6.37 -10.30
N LYS A 192 -0.50 -6.18 -10.94
CA LYS A 192 -0.58 -5.71 -12.34
C LYS A 192 -0.20 -4.26 -12.54
N SER A 193 -0.07 -3.49 -11.47
CA SER A 193 0.34 -2.08 -11.47
C SER A 193 1.64 -1.85 -10.68
N ALA A 194 2.50 -2.86 -10.59
CA ALA A 194 3.80 -2.77 -9.95
C ALA A 194 4.79 -1.92 -10.77
N PRO A 195 5.86 -1.38 -10.16
CA PRO A 195 6.95 -0.76 -10.90
C PRO A 195 7.51 -1.69 -11.99
N GLY A 196 7.77 -1.13 -13.16
CA GLY A 196 8.18 -1.88 -14.37
C GLY A 196 7.03 -2.23 -15.30
N VAL A 197 5.76 -2.07 -14.90
CA VAL A 197 4.59 -2.30 -15.75
C VAL A 197 4.18 -1.00 -16.45
N ILE A 198 3.71 -1.10 -17.69
CA ILE A 198 3.13 0.04 -18.41
C ILE A 198 1.80 0.41 -17.73
N PHE A 199 1.65 1.69 -17.38
CA PHE A 199 0.42 2.19 -16.80
C PHE A 199 -0.75 2.09 -17.80
N PRO A 200 -1.94 1.64 -17.37
CA PRO A 200 -3.09 1.52 -18.26
C PRO A 200 -3.41 2.83 -18.95
N ASP A 201 -3.69 2.78 -20.25
CA ASP A 201 -4.16 3.95 -21.00
C ASP A 201 -5.66 4.14 -20.84
N ALA A 202 -6.07 5.39 -20.80
CA ALA A 202 -7.48 5.77 -20.72
C ALA A 202 -7.68 7.17 -21.35
N THR A 203 -8.81 7.35 -22.00
CA THR A 203 -9.29 8.68 -22.36
C THR A 203 -9.96 9.29 -21.15
N LEU A 204 -9.50 10.47 -20.77
CA LEU A 204 -9.96 11.23 -19.61
C LEU A 204 -10.49 12.59 -20.08
N THR A 205 -11.45 13.12 -19.34
CA THR A 205 -11.92 14.51 -19.55
C THR A 205 -11.72 15.27 -18.25
N ASP A 206 -10.96 16.36 -18.31
CA ASP A 206 -10.72 17.18 -17.14
C ASP A 206 -11.96 18.05 -16.79
N ILE A 207 -11.93 18.67 -15.61
CA ILE A 207 -13.02 19.53 -15.10
C ILE A 207 -13.30 20.73 -15.98
N ASN A 208 -12.39 21.11 -16.90
CA ASN A 208 -12.55 22.18 -17.87
C ASN A 208 -13.12 21.69 -19.21
N GLY A 209 -13.48 20.41 -19.32
CA GLY A 209 -14.03 19.80 -20.52
C GLY A 209 -12.99 19.40 -21.58
N ARG A 210 -11.69 19.49 -21.28
CA ARG A 210 -10.63 19.08 -22.19
C ARG A 210 -10.43 17.57 -22.11
N SER A 211 -10.59 16.89 -23.26
CA SER A 211 -10.32 15.45 -23.37
C SER A 211 -8.88 15.19 -23.78
N PHE A 212 -8.25 14.19 -23.16
CA PHE A 212 -6.90 13.73 -23.46
C PHE A 212 -6.76 12.25 -23.13
N THR A 213 -5.73 11.59 -23.66
CA THR A 213 -5.34 10.22 -23.25
C THR A 213 -4.09 10.29 -22.37
N LEU A 214 -3.92 9.33 -21.47
CA LEU A 214 -2.68 9.24 -20.70
C LEU A 214 -1.47 8.98 -21.61
N SER A 215 -1.67 8.24 -22.70
CA SER A 215 -0.64 8.00 -23.70
C SER A 215 -0.20 9.28 -24.44
N SER A 216 -1.04 10.32 -24.50
CA SER A 216 -0.65 11.63 -25.09
C SER A 216 0.39 12.38 -24.25
N LEU A 217 0.63 11.93 -23.03
CA LEU A 217 1.65 12.48 -22.12
C LEU A 217 3.01 11.77 -22.24
N ARG A 218 3.16 10.84 -23.19
CA ARG A 218 4.46 10.21 -23.46
C ARG A 218 5.52 11.27 -23.79
N GLY A 219 6.77 11.00 -23.38
CA GLY A 219 7.85 11.98 -23.42
C GLY A 219 7.96 12.84 -22.16
N LYS A 220 6.98 12.75 -21.25
CA LYS A 220 7.01 13.41 -19.94
C LYS A 220 7.10 12.41 -18.81
N VAL A 221 7.70 12.82 -17.69
CA VAL A 221 7.55 12.16 -16.40
C VAL A 221 6.20 12.58 -15.81
N VAL A 222 5.33 11.64 -15.53
CA VAL A 222 3.93 11.94 -15.12
C VAL A 222 3.65 11.40 -13.73
N LEU A 223 3.17 12.25 -12.85
CA LEU A 223 2.54 11.86 -11.59
C LEU A 223 1.03 11.73 -11.81
N VAL A 224 0.51 10.51 -11.71
CA VAL A 224 -0.95 10.27 -11.66
C VAL A 224 -1.35 10.08 -10.22
N ASP A 225 -2.15 10.99 -9.71
CA ASP A 225 -2.52 11.09 -8.29
C ASP A 225 -4.02 10.90 -8.11
N PHE A 226 -4.41 9.96 -7.23
CA PHE A 226 -5.80 9.64 -6.95
C PHE A 226 -6.19 10.12 -5.55
N PHE A 227 -7.29 10.84 -5.46
CA PHE A 227 -7.74 11.42 -4.21
C PHE A 227 -9.28 11.45 -4.09
N ALA A 228 -9.77 11.67 -2.88
CA ALA A 228 -11.14 12.10 -2.62
C ALA A 228 -11.11 13.39 -1.79
N ARG A 229 -12.16 14.17 -1.90
CA ARG A 229 -12.27 15.45 -1.18
C ARG A 229 -12.23 15.25 0.33
N GLY A 230 -11.55 16.15 1.04
CA GLY A 230 -11.40 16.07 2.50
C GLY A 230 -10.40 15.02 3.00
N TRP A 231 -9.66 14.39 2.09
CA TRP A 231 -8.60 13.47 2.50
C TRP A 231 -7.35 14.23 2.92
N LYS A 232 -7.16 14.35 4.23
CA LYS A 232 -6.02 15.07 4.84
C LYS A 232 -4.67 14.70 4.21
N VAL A 233 -4.45 13.43 3.98
CA VAL A 233 -3.18 12.93 3.42
C VAL A 233 -2.88 13.51 2.04
N TRP A 234 -3.91 13.73 1.22
CA TRP A 234 -3.76 14.37 -0.07
C TRP A 234 -3.54 15.87 0.09
N GLU A 235 -4.35 16.53 0.94
CA GLU A 235 -4.27 17.97 1.21
C GLU A 235 -2.89 18.35 1.76
N GLU A 236 -2.34 17.56 2.68
CA GLU A 236 -1.01 17.76 3.27
C GLU A 236 0.14 17.59 2.25
N ASN A 237 -0.06 16.73 1.24
CA ASN A 237 0.94 16.49 0.19
C ASN A 237 0.85 17.50 -0.97
N LEU A 238 -0.29 18.13 -1.16
CA LEU A 238 -0.58 19.02 -2.29
C LEU A 238 0.42 20.18 -2.45
N PRO A 239 0.84 20.90 -1.39
CA PRO A 239 1.82 21.99 -1.53
C PRO A 239 3.15 21.51 -2.11
N GLN A 240 3.58 20.30 -1.76
CA GLN A 240 4.80 19.73 -2.31
C GLN A 240 4.64 19.38 -3.80
N VAL A 241 3.51 18.80 -4.19
CA VAL A 241 3.23 18.49 -5.60
C VAL A 241 3.21 19.77 -6.43
N GLN A 242 2.63 20.86 -5.89
CA GLN A 242 2.63 22.19 -6.53
C GLN A 242 4.06 22.76 -6.70
N ASP A 243 4.92 22.65 -5.67
CA ASP A 243 6.33 23.06 -5.76
C ASP A 243 7.08 22.23 -6.82
N LEU A 244 6.90 20.92 -6.83
CA LEU A 244 7.52 20.05 -7.83
C LEU A 244 7.04 20.38 -9.25
N TRP A 245 5.74 20.58 -9.43
CA TRP A 245 5.20 20.96 -10.73
C TRP A 245 5.76 22.31 -11.19
N THR A 246 5.73 23.32 -10.36
CA THR A 246 6.26 24.66 -10.68
C THR A 246 7.73 24.58 -11.11
N ARG A 247 8.53 23.78 -10.42
CA ARG A 247 9.98 23.65 -10.64
C ARG A 247 10.33 22.81 -11.86
N TYR A 248 9.59 21.73 -12.12
CA TYR A 248 9.98 20.72 -13.09
C TYR A 248 9.05 20.61 -14.30
N HIS A 249 7.89 21.28 -14.33
CA HIS A 249 7.02 21.30 -15.50
C HIS A 249 7.74 21.79 -16.77
N PRO A 250 8.56 22.87 -16.74
CA PRO A 250 9.34 23.27 -17.90
C PRO A 250 10.37 22.23 -18.37
N GLN A 251 10.68 21.27 -17.53
CA GLN A 251 11.63 20.18 -17.80
C GLN A 251 10.95 18.87 -18.22
N GLY A 252 9.62 18.89 -18.42
CA GLY A 252 8.87 17.70 -18.84
C GLY A 252 8.22 16.90 -17.69
N PHE A 253 8.03 17.48 -16.51
CA PHE A 253 7.21 16.89 -15.47
C PHE A 253 5.74 17.31 -15.62
N GLU A 254 4.83 16.35 -15.47
CA GLU A 254 3.39 16.62 -15.54
C GLU A 254 2.66 15.95 -14.38
N VAL A 255 1.49 16.49 -14.03
CA VAL A 255 0.61 15.93 -13.00
C VAL A 255 -0.79 15.75 -13.58
N VAL A 256 -1.43 14.65 -13.23
CA VAL A 256 -2.84 14.37 -13.48
C VAL A 256 -3.47 13.96 -12.16
N SER A 257 -4.35 14.79 -11.61
CA SER A 257 -5.07 14.45 -10.38
C SER A 257 -6.46 13.92 -10.71
N ILE A 258 -6.78 12.74 -10.19
CA ILE A 258 -8.05 12.04 -10.43
C ILE A 258 -8.82 11.99 -9.11
N CYS A 259 -9.91 12.76 -9.04
CA CYS A 259 -10.87 12.70 -7.95
C CYS A 259 -11.71 11.42 -8.09
N LEU A 260 -11.82 10.62 -7.04
CA LEU A 260 -12.60 9.38 -7.07
C LEU A 260 -14.11 9.63 -7.11
N GLU A 261 -14.55 10.81 -6.71
CA GLU A 261 -15.96 11.21 -6.79
C GLU A 261 -16.33 11.62 -8.21
N PRO A 262 -17.53 11.22 -8.68
CA PRO A 262 -17.91 11.41 -10.10
C PRO A 262 -18.32 12.84 -10.44
N ASN A 263 -18.43 13.76 -9.47
CA ASN A 263 -18.82 15.13 -9.70
C ASN A 263 -17.63 16.10 -9.51
N ALA A 264 -17.61 17.15 -10.32
CA ALA A 264 -16.56 18.18 -10.30
C ALA A 264 -16.83 19.33 -9.31
N VAL A 265 -17.97 19.31 -8.60
CA VAL A 265 -18.39 20.43 -7.74
C VAL A 265 -17.32 20.76 -6.69
N GLY A 266 -16.81 21.97 -6.74
CA GLY A 266 -15.78 22.48 -5.82
C GLY A 266 -14.34 22.10 -6.20
N LEU A 267 -14.10 21.33 -7.27
CA LEU A 267 -12.73 21.05 -7.72
C LEU A 267 -12.12 22.23 -8.47
N GLU A 268 -12.95 23.05 -9.14
CA GLU A 268 -12.52 24.24 -9.87
C GLU A 268 -11.88 25.28 -8.93
N SER A 269 -12.36 25.35 -7.68
CA SER A 269 -11.84 26.26 -6.67
C SER A 269 -10.47 25.86 -6.13
N ALA A 270 -9.99 24.66 -6.41
CA ALA A 270 -8.65 24.23 -5.97
C ALA A 270 -7.51 24.95 -6.72
N GLY A 271 -7.81 25.57 -7.88
CA GLY A 271 -6.84 26.39 -8.64
C GLY A 271 -5.58 25.64 -9.05
N LEU A 272 -5.69 24.33 -9.31
CA LEU A 272 -4.54 23.52 -9.67
C LEU A 272 -4.08 23.79 -11.11
N PRO A 273 -2.77 23.92 -11.36
CA PRO A 273 -2.25 24.30 -12.68
C PRO A 273 -2.19 23.14 -13.69
N TRP A 274 -2.61 21.95 -13.30
CA TRP A 274 -2.61 20.72 -14.11
C TRP A 274 -4.01 20.15 -14.29
N SER A 275 -4.14 19.07 -15.09
CA SER A 275 -5.43 18.46 -15.36
C SER A 275 -5.99 17.75 -14.12
N VAL A 276 -7.23 18.14 -13.76
CA VAL A 276 -8.00 17.48 -12.69
C VAL A 276 -9.20 16.78 -13.33
N VAL A 277 -9.39 15.52 -13.02
CA VAL A 277 -10.45 14.66 -13.57
C VAL A 277 -11.40 14.25 -12.45
N ALA A 278 -12.70 14.35 -12.66
CA ALA A 278 -13.72 13.88 -11.70
C ALA A 278 -14.28 12.56 -12.16
N GLY A 279 -14.13 11.52 -11.33
CA GLY A 279 -14.62 10.17 -11.60
C GLY A 279 -14.01 9.54 -12.86
N ALA A 280 -13.13 8.59 -12.74
CA ALA A 280 -12.50 7.94 -13.89
C ALA A 280 -12.56 6.40 -13.75
N PRO A 281 -13.75 5.78 -13.85
CA PRO A 281 -13.91 4.33 -13.66
C PRO A 281 -13.13 3.51 -14.69
N SER A 282 -12.84 4.07 -15.87
CA SER A 282 -12.02 3.43 -16.90
C SER A 282 -10.58 3.15 -16.45
N ILE A 283 -10.07 3.91 -15.49
CA ILE A 283 -8.72 3.76 -14.96
C ILE A 283 -8.70 3.22 -13.51
N THR A 284 -9.64 3.66 -12.68
CA THR A 284 -9.67 3.25 -11.26
C THR A 284 -10.00 1.77 -11.09
N ARG A 285 -10.95 1.23 -11.89
CA ARG A 285 -11.32 -0.19 -11.83
C ARG A 285 -10.19 -1.15 -12.18
N PRO A 286 -9.48 -0.98 -13.34
CA PRO A 286 -8.35 -1.83 -13.66
C PRO A 286 -7.21 -1.80 -12.63
N LEU A 287 -7.03 -0.67 -11.96
CA LEU A 287 -6.00 -0.49 -10.93
C LEU A 287 -6.44 -0.91 -9.53
N GLY A 288 -7.71 -1.28 -9.35
CA GLY A 288 -8.25 -1.66 -8.04
C GLY A 288 -8.26 -0.51 -7.03
N ILE A 289 -8.48 0.72 -7.50
CA ILE A 289 -8.51 1.92 -6.65
C ILE A 289 -9.96 2.15 -6.20
N PHE A 290 -10.24 1.87 -4.93
CA PHE A 290 -11.59 1.85 -4.36
C PHE A 290 -11.74 2.67 -3.08
N GLY A 291 -11.01 3.78 -2.95
CA GLY A 291 -11.21 4.66 -1.80
C GLY A 291 -9.99 4.80 -0.89
N GLN A 292 -8.81 4.79 -1.47
CA GLN A 292 -7.56 5.12 -0.80
C GLN A 292 -6.76 6.10 -1.65
N THR A 293 -6.07 7.04 -1.01
CA THR A 293 -5.09 7.89 -1.70
C THR A 293 -3.99 7.00 -2.25
N THR A 294 -3.76 7.06 -3.54
CA THR A 294 -2.64 6.37 -4.18
C THR A 294 -2.09 7.24 -5.30
N SER A 295 -0.82 7.07 -5.62
CA SER A 295 -0.18 7.78 -6.71
C SER A 295 0.77 6.88 -7.47
N TYR A 296 0.94 7.17 -8.75
CA TYR A 296 1.85 6.47 -9.64
C TYR A 296 2.76 7.48 -10.32
N LEU A 297 4.06 7.28 -10.20
CA LEU A 297 5.04 8.04 -10.98
C LEU A 297 5.42 7.22 -12.21
N LEU A 298 5.25 7.82 -13.38
CA LEU A 298 5.51 7.21 -14.67
C LEU A 298 6.74 7.84 -15.32
N ASP A 299 7.54 7.03 -16.01
CA ASP A 299 8.61 7.55 -16.87
C ASP A 299 8.06 8.09 -18.20
N GLN A 300 8.95 8.56 -19.08
CA GLN A 300 8.61 9.12 -20.39
C GLN A 300 7.92 8.10 -21.32
N ASN A 301 8.10 6.81 -21.08
CA ASN A 301 7.43 5.72 -21.80
C ASN A 301 6.10 5.31 -21.17
N GLY A 302 5.75 5.92 -20.03
CA GLY A 302 4.57 5.59 -19.23
C GLY A 302 4.68 4.30 -18.47
N VAL A 303 5.89 3.86 -18.21
CA VAL A 303 6.16 2.74 -17.30
C VAL A 303 6.08 3.25 -15.87
N ILE A 304 5.42 2.53 -15.01
CA ILE A 304 5.36 2.83 -13.57
C ILE A 304 6.77 2.66 -12.99
N ILE A 305 7.36 3.71 -12.49
CA ILE A 305 8.67 3.68 -11.84
C ILE A 305 8.56 3.67 -10.32
N ALA A 306 7.45 4.17 -9.80
CA ALA A 306 7.17 4.14 -8.36
C ALA A 306 5.68 4.32 -8.08
N ARG A 307 5.25 3.88 -6.90
CA ARG A 307 3.90 4.10 -6.37
C ARG A 307 3.96 4.77 -5.02
N ASP A 308 2.94 5.57 -4.73
CA ASP A 308 2.67 6.11 -3.40
C ASP A 308 3.85 6.87 -2.78
N LEU A 309 4.71 7.49 -3.59
CA LEU A 309 5.80 8.33 -3.10
C LEU A 309 5.28 9.67 -2.59
N ARG A 310 5.92 10.18 -1.53
CA ARG A 310 5.63 11.48 -0.93
C ARG A 310 6.91 12.09 -0.38
N GLY A 311 6.83 13.34 0.03
CA GLY A 311 7.96 14.00 0.67
C GLY A 311 9.21 13.99 -0.20
N GLN A 312 10.35 13.83 0.41
CA GLN A 312 11.65 13.84 -0.26
C GLN A 312 11.81 12.70 -1.27
N ASP A 313 11.16 11.55 -1.05
CA ASP A 313 11.24 10.41 -1.96
C ASP A 313 10.56 10.70 -3.29
N LEU A 314 9.42 11.40 -3.29
CA LEU A 314 8.77 11.87 -4.52
C LEU A 314 9.67 12.87 -5.24
N ALA A 315 10.21 13.86 -4.53
CA ALA A 315 11.09 14.86 -5.11
C ALA A 315 12.37 14.25 -5.72
N PHE A 316 12.95 13.26 -5.04
CA PHE A 316 14.11 12.53 -5.55
C PHE A 316 13.76 11.72 -6.80
N ALA A 317 12.66 10.97 -6.77
CA ALA A 317 12.23 10.12 -7.88
C ALA A 317 11.90 10.94 -9.15
N VAL A 318 11.22 12.10 -9.00
CA VAL A 318 10.94 13.01 -10.10
C VAL A 318 12.26 13.52 -10.72
N ARG A 319 13.19 14.03 -9.91
CA ARG A 319 14.49 14.52 -10.42
C ARG A 319 15.26 13.41 -11.14
N HIS A 320 15.30 12.21 -10.55
CA HIS A 320 16.02 11.10 -11.15
C HIS A 320 15.38 10.63 -12.46
N ALA A 321 14.05 10.63 -12.56
CA ALA A 321 13.35 10.27 -13.79
C ALA A 321 13.58 11.30 -14.90
N LEU A 322 13.64 12.60 -14.58
CA LEU A 322 13.90 13.67 -15.53
C LEU A 322 15.36 13.72 -16.01
N SER A 323 16.30 13.12 -15.29
CA SER A 323 17.73 13.10 -15.65
C SER A 323 18.11 11.96 -16.60
N LYS A 324 17.18 11.09 -16.95
CA LYS A 324 17.34 9.98 -17.87
C LYS A 324 16.84 10.34 -19.26
#